data_7e738ccb8af7856c168a9d47d38885ef
#
_entry.id   7e738ccb8af7856c168a9d47d38885ef
#
_cell.length_a   1.000
_cell.length_b   1.000
_cell.length_c   1.000
_cell.angle_alpha   90.00
_cell.angle_beta   90.00
_cell.angle_gamma   90.00
#
_symmetry.space_group_name_H-M   'P 1'
#
loop_
_entity.id
_entity.type
_entity.pdbx_description
1 polymer ?
#
loop_
_entity_poly.entity_id
_entity_poly.type
_entity_poly.pdbx_seq_one_letter_code
_entity_poly.pdbx_strand_id
1 'polypeptide(L)'
;MPAENRIYNITYESVDGQRHSDSAYYNIKKRTWYWDEDEENEVKRKIIAWSNLPAPYNPPYPIFGAIIGDIVGSIYEFNNIKSKKFQFWNPKAYFTDDTVMTIAVYDAISIYKSDPSVDLKSLLVDKMRFYGKKYPHCSYGMRFNLWLNGDYGPYNSFGNGAAMRVSAAGYFAESLEEARQLARTSAAVTHNHPEGIKGAESVATGIYLALSGESKAVIADALKEYWDLDFSLNEVRSDYEFDETCQGTVPHAIVAFLESENFEDSIRNAISLGGDSDTLAAITGSIAGAYYGITNDMLEQASSYLDEYLLNKIV
;
A
#
# COMPACT_ATOMS: atom_id res chain seq x y z
N MET A 1 -26.85 19.80 -19.57
CA MET A 1 -25.55 20.45 -19.77
C MET A 1 -24.80 20.43 -18.45
N PRO A 2 -23.47 20.22 -18.47
CA PRO A 2 -22.67 20.25 -17.24
C PRO A 2 -22.77 21.57 -16.48
N ALA A 3 -22.52 21.50 -15.16
CA ALA A 3 -22.59 22.65 -14.27
C ALA A 3 -21.25 23.34 -14.00
N GLU A 4 -20.14 22.76 -14.45
CA GLU A 4 -18.79 23.21 -14.17
C GLU A 4 -17.90 23.16 -15.42
N ASN A 5 -16.84 23.98 -15.42
CA ASN A 5 -15.78 23.91 -16.41
C ASN A 5 -14.85 22.77 -16.03
N ARG A 6 -14.91 21.65 -16.72
CA ARG A 6 -13.99 20.53 -16.57
C ARG A 6 -14.13 19.52 -17.71
N ILE A 7 -13.29 18.51 -17.69
CA ILE A 7 -13.37 17.37 -18.61
C ILE A 7 -14.49 16.42 -18.14
N TYR A 8 -15.25 15.91 -19.10
CA TYR A 8 -16.32 14.95 -18.92
C TYR A 8 -16.17 13.79 -19.91
N ASN A 9 -16.66 12.61 -19.57
CA ASN A 9 -16.91 11.58 -20.56
C ASN A 9 -18.11 11.99 -21.40
N ILE A 10 -17.98 11.91 -22.72
CA ILE A 10 -19.08 12.20 -23.64
C ILE A 10 -19.37 10.99 -24.53
N THR A 11 -20.63 10.85 -24.92
CA THR A 11 -21.03 9.99 -26.03
C THR A 11 -21.53 10.90 -27.15
N TYR A 12 -20.95 10.77 -28.33
CA TYR A 12 -21.32 11.56 -29.51
C TYR A 12 -21.64 10.69 -30.72
N GLU A 13 -22.38 11.25 -31.65
CA GLU A 13 -22.75 10.63 -32.91
C GLU A 13 -21.81 11.12 -34.02
N SER A 14 -21.12 10.20 -34.69
CA SER A 14 -20.29 10.51 -35.84
C SER A 14 -21.12 10.77 -37.08
N VAL A 15 -20.48 11.22 -38.18
CA VAL A 15 -21.16 11.59 -39.44
C VAL A 15 -21.88 10.40 -40.09
N ASP A 16 -21.40 9.19 -39.86
CA ASP A 16 -21.97 7.92 -40.30
C ASP A 16 -23.06 7.36 -39.37
N GLY A 17 -23.45 8.11 -38.32
CA GLY A 17 -24.48 7.73 -37.39
C GLY A 17 -24.04 6.74 -36.31
N GLN A 18 -22.75 6.40 -36.23
CA GLN A 18 -22.25 5.53 -35.16
C GLN A 18 -22.04 6.32 -33.86
N ARG A 19 -22.13 5.62 -32.74
CA ARG A 19 -21.92 6.20 -31.39
C ARG A 19 -20.50 5.90 -30.94
N HIS A 20 -19.82 6.93 -30.46
CA HIS A 20 -18.48 6.86 -29.91
C HIS A 20 -18.47 7.46 -28.52
N SER A 21 -17.53 7.02 -27.69
CA SER A 21 -17.26 7.59 -26.36
C SER A 21 -15.85 8.15 -26.32
N ASP A 22 -15.69 9.33 -25.73
CA ASP A 22 -14.41 9.99 -25.55
C ASP A 22 -14.49 10.96 -24.37
N SER A 23 -13.38 11.70 -24.12
CA SER A 23 -13.35 12.78 -23.12
C SER A 23 -13.36 14.12 -23.82
N ALA A 24 -14.11 15.10 -23.26
CA ALA A 24 -14.14 16.46 -23.77
C ALA A 24 -14.29 17.48 -22.63
N TYR A 25 -13.65 18.61 -22.77
CA TYR A 25 -13.77 19.76 -21.87
C TYR A 25 -15.04 20.58 -22.18
N TYR A 26 -15.81 20.92 -21.15
CA TYR A 26 -16.96 21.78 -21.29
C TYR A 26 -16.71 23.16 -20.68
N ASN A 27 -16.83 24.21 -21.51
CA ASN A 27 -16.81 25.59 -21.03
C ASN A 27 -18.24 26.09 -20.74
N ILE A 28 -18.55 26.31 -19.45
CA ILE A 28 -19.89 26.70 -19.01
C ILE A 28 -20.29 28.10 -19.50
N LYS A 29 -19.35 29.04 -19.61
CA LYS A 29 -19.62 30.41 -20.09
C LYS A 29 -19.94 30.43 -21.57
N LYS A 30 -19.19 29.69 -22.38
CA LYS A 30 -19.40 29.54 -23.82
C LYS A 30 -20.49 28.53 -24.15
N ARG A 31 -20.86 27.65 -23.21
CA ARG A 31 -21.79 26.52 -23.40
C ARG A 31 -21.37 25.59 -24.53
N THR A 32 -20.08 25.37 -24.65
CA THR A 32 -19.46 24.66 -25.77
C THR A 32 -18.51 23.58 -25.26
N TRP A 33 -18.42 22.48 -26.02
CA TRP A 33 -17.51 21.38 -25.81
C TRP A 33 -16.27 21.52 -26.67
N TYR A 34 -15.11 21.19 -26.09
CA TYR A 34 -13.81 21.20 -26.75
C TYR A 34 -13.11 19.86 -26.52
N TRP A 35 -12.25 19.44 -27.49
CA TRP A 35 -11.44 18.25 -27.33
C TRP A 35 -10.26 18.45 -26.36
N ASP A 36 -9.93 19.68 -26.06
CA ASP A 36 -8.84 20.07 -25.18
C ASP A 36 -9.23 21.22 -24.23
N GLU A 37 -8.47 21.41 -23.15
CA GLU A 37 -8.68 22.47 -22.17
C GLU A 37 -8.25 23.86 -22.69
N ASP A 38 -7.41 23.91 -23.72
CA ASP A 38 -6.94 25.16 -24.33
C ASP A 38 -8.02 25.79 -25.21
N GLU A 39 -9.15 25.07 -25.42
CA GLU A 39 -10.32 25.53 -26.17
C GLU A 39 -10.05 25.87 -27.63
N GLU A 40 -9.03 25.23 -28.22
CA GLU A 40 -8.68 25.43 -29.63
C GLU A 40 -9.49 24.53 -30.56
N ASN A 41 -9.88 23.34 -30.08
CA ASN A 41 -10.52 22.32 -30.86
C ASN A 41 -11.99 22.08 -30.43
N GLU A 42 -12.92 22.82 -30.96
CA GLU A 42 -14.36 22.65 -30.65
C GLU A 42 -14.90 21.29 -31.13
N VAL A 43 -15.70 20.64 -30.28
CA VAL A 43 -16.40 19.39 -30.61
C VAL A 43 -17.57 19.72 -31.56
N LYS A 44 -17.35 19.52 -32.84
CA LYS A 44 -18.39 19.71 -33.90
C LYS A 44 -19.26 18.47 -34.10
N ARG A 45 -19.50 17.69 -33.06
CA ARG A 45 -20.30 16.48 -33.08
C ARG A 45 -21.53 16.64 -32.17
N LYS A 46 -22.60 15.91 -32.49
CA LYS A 46 -23.78 15.89 -31.65
C LYS A 46 -23.51 15.08 -30.39
N ILE A 47 -23.34 15.76 -29.26
CA ILE A 47 -23.23 15.12 -27.96
C ILE A 47 -24.60 14.55 -27.57
N ILE A 48 -24.66 13.24 -27.36
CA ILE A 48 -25.89 12.50 -27.01
C ILE A 48 -26.03 12.40 -25.49
N ALA A 49 -24.91 12.12 -24.82
CA ALA A 49 -24.84 11.95 -23.37
C ALA A 49 -23.49 12.45 -22.83
N TRP A 50 -23.46 12.74 -21.56
CA TRP A 50 -22.24 13.07 -20.83
C TRP A 50 -22.36 12.56 -19.40
N SER A 51 -21.23 12.25 -18.79
CA SER A 51 -21.11 11.91 -17.38
C SER A 51 -19.84 12.55 -16.82
N ASN A 52 -19.82 12.73 -15.50
CA ASN A 52 -18.54 13.04 -14.85
C ASN A 52 -17.54 11.94 -15.21
N LEU A 53 -16.28 12.34 -15.46
CA LEU A 53 -15.22 11.36 -15.39
C LEU A 53 -15.33 10.68 -14.04
N PRO A 54 -15.18 9.34 -13.95
CA PRO A 54 -14.91 8.73 -12.66
C PRO A 54 -13.76 9.54 -12.04
N ALA A 55 -13.84 9.75 -10.74
CA ALA A 55 -12.68 10.33 -10.02
C ALA A 55 -11.43 9.61 -10.55
N PRO A 56 -10.34 10.32 -10.87
CA PRO A 56 -9.14 9.65 -11.34
C PRO A 56 -8.87 8.50 -10.37
N TYR A 57 -8.78 7.28 -10.91
CA TYR A 57 -8.44 6.11 -10.13
C TYR A 57 -7.10 6.44 -9.48
N ASN A 58 -7.14 6.67 -8.18
CA ASN A 58 -5.96 6.88 -7.37
C ASN A 58 -5.68 5.54 -6.69
N PRO A 59 -4.81 4.69 -7.27
CA PRO A 59 -4.52 3.39 -6.71
C PRO A 59 -4.09 3.56 -5.24
N PRO A 60 -4.44 2.64 -4.35
CA PRO A 60 -3.93 2.67 -2.99
C PRO A 60 -2.44 2.30 -2.99
N TYR A 61 -1.58 3.24 -3.45
CA TYR A 61 -0.14 3.04 -3.62
C TYR A 61 0.56 2.43 -2.39
N PRO A 62 0.23 2.80 -1.13
CA PRO A 62 0.84 2.15 0.02
C PRO A 62 0.53 0.65 0.09
N ILE A 63 -0.67 0.26 -0.31
CA ILE A 63 -1.11 -1.14 -0.32
C ILE A 63 -0.37 -1.90 -1.42
N PHE A 64 -0.39 -1.37 -2.65
CA PHE A 64 0.38 -1.95 -3.76
C PHE A 64 1.89 -1.95 -3.49
N GLY A 65 2.40 -0.93 -2.81
CA GLY A 65 3.81 -0.86 -2.41
C GLY A 65 4.20 -2.00 -1.47
N ALA A 66 3.35 -2.31 -0.48
CA ALA A 66 3.55 -3.46 0.40
C ALA A 66 3.50 -4.78 -0.40
N ILE A 67 2.50 -4.95 -1.26
CA ILE A 67 2.33 -6.14 -2.11
C ILE A 67 3.54 -6.36 -3.03
N ILE A 68 4.04 -5.30 -3.68
CA ILE A 68 5.22 -5.39 -4.56
C ILE A 68 6.45 -5.77 -3.74
N GLY A 69 6.61 -5.18 -2.56
CA GLY A 69 7.70 -5.52 -1.65
C GLY A 69 7.71 -6.98 -1.27
N ASP A 70 6.57 -7.50 -0.81
CA ASP A 70 6.35 -8.90 -0.48
C ASP A 70 6.68 -9.82 -1.67
N ILE A 71 6.04 -9.62 -2.82
CA ILE A 71 6.23 -10.47 -4.01
C ILE A 71 7.70 -10.48 -4.44
N VAL A 72 8.32 -9.32 -4.57
CA VAL A 72 9.73 -9.23 -5.01
C VAL A 72 10.68 -9.79 -3.98
N GLY A 73 10.38 -9.64 -2.69
CA GLY A 73 11.16 -10.13 -1.55
C GLY A 73 11.04 -11.64 -1.32
N SER A 74 9.89 -12.26 -1.64
CA SER A 74 9.52 -13.63 -1.28
C SER A 74 10.56 -14.70 -1.62
N ILE A 75 11.26 -14.58 -2.74
CA ILE A 75 12.27 -15.56 -3.16
C ILE A 75 13.62 -15.36 -2.46
N TYR A 76 13.80 -14.24 -1.76
CA TYR A 76 15.03 -13.88 -1.07
C TYR A 76 14.96 -14.06 0.45
N GLU A 77 13.79 -14.32 1.01
CA GLU A 77 13.57 -14.55 2.45
C GLU A 77 14.52 -15.64 3.01
N PHE A 78 14.55 -16.81 2.35
CA PHE A 78 15.42 -17.92 2.72
C PHE A 78 16.65 -18.08 1.82
N ASN A 79 16.82 -17.22 0.82
CA ASN A 79 17.98 -17.18 -0.09
C ASN A 79 18.53 -15.75 -0.15
N ASN A 80 18.95 -15.25 1.00
CA ASN A 80 19.35 -13.87 1.17
C ASN A 80 20.44 -13.43 0.18
N ILE A 81 20.30 -12.18 -0.25
CA ILE A 81 21.29 -11.51 -1.09
C ILE A 81 21.75 -10.22 -0.42
N LYS A 82 23.03 -9.85 -0.63
CA LYS A 82 23.62 -8.62 -0.09
C LYS A 82 23.93 -7.62 -1.22
N SER A 83 23.04 -7.57 -2.23
CA SER A 83 23.25 -6.78 -3.43
C SER A 83 21.93 -6.23 -3.97
N LYS A 84 21.95 -4.99 -4.48
CA LYS A 84 20.82 -4.38 -5.22
C LYS A 84 20.69 -4.91 -6.66
N LYS A 85 21.66 -5.72 -7.16
CA LYS A 85 21.67 -6.25 -8.51
C LYS A 85 20.99 -7.61 -8.57
N PHE A 86 19.69 -7.61 -8.82
CA PHE A 86 18.87 -8.81 -9.01
C PHE A 86 17.73 -8.54 -10.00
N GLN A 87 17.13 -9.62 -10.53
CA GLN A 87 15.94 -9.51 -11.37
C GLN A 87 14.74 -9.10 -10.51
N PHE A 88 14.18 -7.91 -10.74
CA PHE A 88 13.10 -7.37 -9.92
C PHE A 88 11.85 -8.25 -10.01
N TRP A 89 11.30 -8.45 -11.19
CA TRP A 89 10.19 -9.37 -11.42
C TRP A 89 10.72 -10.76 -11.76
N ASN A 90 10.77 -11.64 -10.78
CA ASN A 90 11.21 -13.02 -10.98
C ASN A 90 9.99 -13.94 -11.16
N PRO A 91 9.93 -14.77 -12.23
CA PRO A 91 8.80 -15.66 -12.47
C PRO A 91 8.52 -16.68 -11.35
N LYS A 92 9.44 -16.86 -10.40
CA LYS A 92 9.29 -17.73 -9.23
C LYS A 92 8.81 -16.98 -7.99
N ALA A 93 8.69 -15.66 -8.05
CA ALA A 93 8.16 -14.87 -6.96
C ALA A 93 6.66 -15.15 -6.75
N TYR A 94 6.20 -14.99 -5.53
CA TYR A 94 4.83 -15.25 -5.12
C TYR A 94 4.47 -14.29 -3.97
N PHE A 95 3.19 -14.11 -3.70
CA PHE A 95 2.77 -13.37 -2.52
C PHE A 95 2.75 -14.26 -1.27
N THR A 96 3.02 -13.67 -0.12
CA THR A 96 3.06 -14.36 1.17
C THR A 96 1.93 -13.89 2.09
N ASP A 97 2.03 -14.17 3.40
CA ASP A 97 1.10 -13.65 4.39
C ASP A 97 1.16 -12.13 4.54
N ASP A 98 2.26 -11.49 4.16
CA ASP A 98 2.37 -10.03 4.09
C ASP A 98 1.28 -9.43 3.20
N THR A 99 1.14 -9.90 1.97
CA THR A 99 0.09 -9.47 1.04
C THR A 99 -1.30 -9.84 1.56
N VAL A 100 -1.50 -11.08 2.00
CA VAL A 100 -2.82 -11.56 2.45
C VAL A 100 -3.31 -10.75 3.64
N MET A 101 -2.45 -10.49 4.62
CA MET A 101 -2.81 -9.74 5.82
C MET A 101 -2.91 -8.23 5.56
N THR A 102 -2.11 -7.68 4.65
CA THR A 102 -2.25 -6.30 4.16
C THR A 102 -3.64 -6.07 3.58
N ILE A 103 -4.09 -6.96 2.69
CA ILE A 103 -5.43 -6.86 2.07
C ILE A 103 -6.54 -7.12 3.10
N ALA A 104 -6.34 -8.03 4.05
CA ALA A 104 -7.31 -8.27 5.13
C ALA A 104 -7.52 -7.02 6.01
N VAL A 105 -6.45 -6.32 6.36
CA VAL A 105 -6.50 -5.06 7.13
C VAL A 105 -7.11 -3.94 6.29
N TYR A 106 -6.76 -3.84 5.01
CA TYR A 106 -7.36 -2.89 4.08
C TYR A 106 -8.89 -3.08 3.99
N ASP A 107 -9.36 -4.31 3.76
CA ASP A 107 -10.80 -4.64 3.68
C ASP A 107 -11.54 -4.27 4.99
N ALA A 108 -10.91 -4.54 6.16
CA ALA A 108 -11.48 -4.17 7.45
C ALA A 108 -11.59 -2.64 7.65
N ILE A 109 -10.50 -1.91 7.42
CA ILE A 109 -10.49 -0.46 7.63
C ILE A 109 -11.38 0.24 6.59
N SER A 110 -11.42 -0.21 5.34
CA SER A 110 -12.31 0.32 4.29
C SER A 110 -13.79 0.22 4.70
N ILE A 111 -14.21 -0.93 5.25
CA ILE A 111 -15.58 -1.11 5.77
C ILE A 111 -15.83 -0.17 6.94
N TYR A 112 -14.92 -0.09 7.91
CA TYR A 112 -15.03 0.80 9.07
C TYR A 112 -15.13 2.27 8.65
N LYS A 113 -14.34 2.72 7.68
CA LYS A 113 -14.40 4.11 7.17
C LYS A 113 -15.73 4.39 6.45
N SER A 114 -16.36 3.38 5.86
CA SER A 114 -17.67 3.50 5.22
C SER A 114 -18.83 3.46 6.23
N ASP A 115 -18.66 2.73 7.33
CA ASP A 115 -19.63 2.64 8.43
C ASP A 115 -18.90 2.59 9.79
N PRO A 116 -18.67 3.77 10.40
CA PRO A 116 -17.97 3.85 11.70
C PRO A 116 -18.76 3.29 12.89
N SER A 117 -20.00 2.82 12.69
CA SER A 117 -20.79 2.17 13.75
C SER A 117 -20.32 0.71 14.02
N VAL A 118 -19.58 0.10 13.10
CA VAL A 118 -19.03 -1.24 13.29
C VAL A 118 -17.83 -1.21 14.25
N ASP A 119 -17.67 -2.28 15.04
CA ASP A 119 -16.49 -2.42 15.88
C ASP A 119 -15.26 -2.84 15.04
N LEU A 120 -14.34 -1.88 14.83
CA LEU A 120 -13.14 -2.10 14.05
C LEU A 120 -12.30 -3.28 14.55
N LYS A 121 -12.21 -3.45 15.87
CA LYS A 121 -11.40 -4.53 16.46
C LYS A 121 -11.96 -5.91 16.09
N SER A 122 -13.25 -6.11 16.24
CA SER A 122 -13.93 -7.35 15.84
C SER A 122 -13.81 -7.59 14.33
N LEU A 123 -14.01 -6.53 13.54
CA LEU A 123 -13.90 -6.61 12.08
C LEU A 123 -12.49 -7.01 11.61
N LEU A 124 -11.43 -6.47 12.23
CA LEU A 124 -10.05 -6.85 11.96
C LEU A 124 -9.79 -8.34 12.28
N VAL A 125 -10.28 -8.82 13.42
CA VAL A 125 -10.17 -10.24 13.78
C VAL A 125 -10.87 -11.13 12.76
N ASP A 126 -12.12 -10.79 12.41
CA ASP A 126 -12.93 -11.58 11.47
C ASP A 126 -12.28 -11.62 10.08
N LYS A 127 -11.83 -10.47 9.56
CA LYS A 127 -11.18 -10.37 8.26
C LYS A 127 -9.86 -11.14 8.23
N MET A 128 -8.96 -10.90 9.18
CA MET A 128 -7.68 -11.63 9.20
C MET A 128 -7.89 -13.15 9.30
N ARG A 129 -8.82 -13.61 10.15
CA ARG A 129 -9.15 -15.05 10.23
C ARG A 129 -9.78 -15.58 8.95
N PHE A 130 -10.66 -14.81 8.32
CA PHE A 130 -11.27 -15.21 7.05
C PHE A 130 -10.22 -15.36 5.95
N TYR A 131 -9.36 -14.35 5.76
CA TYR A 131 -8.31 -14.38 4.75
C TYR A 131 -7.25 -15.44 5.05
N GLY A 132 -6.82 -15.58 6.30
CA GLY A 132 -5.87 -16.61 6.70
C GLY A 132 -6.36 -18.02 6.44
N LYS A 133 -7.66 -18.30 6.65
CA LYS A 133 -8.28 -19.59 6.32
C LYS A 133 -8.46 -19.80 4.82
N LYS A 134 -8.67 -18.73 4.06
CA LYS A 134 -8.80 -18.80 2.60
C LYS A 134 -7.45 -19.05 1.92
N TYR A 135 -6.37 -18.55 2.52
CA TYR A 135 -4.99 -18.65 2.01
C TYR A 135 -4.08 -19.37 3.03
N PRO A 136 -4.30 -20.66 3.34
CA PRO A 136 -3.67 -21.33 4.48
C PRO A 136 -2.17 -21.64 4.29
N HIS A 137 -1.62 -21.45 3.09
CA HIS A 137 -0.26 -21.85 2.72
C HIS A 137 0.66 -20.64 2.44
N CYS A 138 0.39 -19.50 3.09
CA CYS A 138 1.13 -18.25 2.88
C CYS A 138 2.16 -17.97 3.98
N SER A 139 2.86 -18.98 4.49
CA SER A 139 4.03 -18.81 5.41
C SER A 139 3.74 -18.14 6.76
N TYR A 140 2.51 -18.20 7.28
CA TYR A 140 2.19 -17.60 8.59
C TYR A 140 3.10 -18.09 9.70
N GLY A 141 3.61 -17.17 10.52
CA GLY A 141 4.34 -17.51 11.73
C GLY A 141 3.51 -18.41 12.67
N MET A 142 4.17 -19.34 13.38
CA MET A 142 3.52 -20.41 14.16
C MET A 142 2.45 -19.85 15.13
N ARG A 143 2.76 -18.82 15.92
CA ARG A 143 1.82 -18.24 16.89
C ARG A 143 0.62 -17.57 16.22
N PHE A 144 0.85 -16.91 15.09
CA PHE A 144 -0.21 -16.29 14.29
C PHE A 144 -1.12 -17.35 13.67
N ASN A 145 -0.55 -18.43 13.16
CA ASN A 145 -1.33 -19.55 12.61
C ASN A 145 -2.22 -20.23 13.69
N LEU A 146 -1.73 -20.38 14.92
CA LEU A 146 -2.56 -20.84 16.04
C LEU A 146 -3.71 -19.86 16.32
N TRP A 147 -3.43 -18.55 16.30
CA TRP A 147 -4.45 -17.53 16.50
C TRP A 147 -5.50 -17.48 15.37
N LEU A 148 -5.09 -17.68 14.12
CA LEU A 148 -6.01 -17.76 12.97
C LEU A 148 -7.03 -18.91 13.12
N ASN A 149 -6.60 -20.04 13.64
CA ASN A 149 -7.38 -21.28 13.67
C ASN A 149 -8.06 -21.56 15.02
N GLY A 150 -7.74 -20.77 16.05
CA GLY A 150 -8.30 -20.95 17.40
C GLY A 150 -9.15 -19.75 17.85
N ASP A 151 -9.74 -19.89 19.02
CA ASP A 151 -10.46 -18.80 19.68
C ASP A 151 -9.55 -18.12 20.73
N TYR A 152 -8.42 -17.62 20.24
CA TYR A 152 -7.43 -16.94 21.08
C TYR A 152 -7.54 -15.43 20.93
N GLY A 153 -7.35 -14.73 22.06
CA GLY A 153 -7.12 -13.28 22.09
C GLY A 153 -5.70 -12.89 21.66
N PRO A 154 -5.33 -11.62 21.82
CA PRO A 154 -3.98 -11.16 21.57
C PRO A 154 -2.95 -11.94 22.37
N TYR A 155 -1.77 -12.19 21.81
CA TYR A 155 -0.77 -13.07 22.42
C TYR A 155 0.58 -12.39 22.67
N ASN A 156 0.55 -11.08 22.86
CA ASN A 156 1.70 -10.24 23.24
C ASN A 156 2.91 -10.41 22.29
N SER A 157 2.65 -10.50 20.99
CA SER A 157 3.70 -10.53 19.99
C SER A 157 4.35 -9.15 19.82
N PHE A 158 5.64 -9.14 19.56
CA PHE A 158 6.45 -8.00 19.11
C PHE A 158 7.06 -8.25 17.73
N GLY A 159 6.57 -9.27 17.03
CA GLY A 159 6.97 -9.57 15.66
C GLY A 159 6.59 -8.47 14.67
N ASN A 160 7.31 -8.43 13.55
CA ASN A 160 7.12 -7.45 12.47
C ASN A 160 5.79 -7.60 11.74
N GLY A 161 5.07 -8.71 11.94
CA GLY A 161 3.76 -8.98 11.36
C GLY A 161 2.68 -7.93 11.64
N ALA A 162 2.84 -7.07 12.69
CA ALA A 162 1.97 -5.93 12.90
C ALA A 162 2.30 -4.77 11.95
N ALA A 163 3.59 -4.57 11.65
CA ALA A 163 4.10 -3.47 10.83
C ALA A 163 3.90 -3.76 9.32
N MET A 164 4.12 -5.00 8.87
CA MET A 164 4.01 -5.39 7.47
C MET A 164 2.62 -5.13 6.87
N ARG A 165 1.57 -5.37 7.65
CA ARG A 165 0.16 -5.32 7.20
C ARG A 165 -0.56 -4.00 7.44
N VAL A 166 0.12 -2.99 8.01
CA VAL A 166 -0.51 -1.78 8.56
C VAL A 166 -0.79 -0.67 7.54
N SER A 167 -0.37 -0.85 6.29
CA SER A 167 -0.38 0.19 5.26
C SER A 167 -1.73 0.92 5.11
N ALA A 168 -2.84 0.20 5.28
CA ALA A 168 -4.18 0.77 5.22
C ALA A 168 -4.46 1.80 6.34
N ALA A 169 -3.82 1.67 7.50
CA ALA A 169 -4.00 2.62 8.60
C ALA A 169 -3.48 4.02 8.24
N GLY A 170 -2.30 4.11 7.62
CA GLY A 170 -1.78 5.38 7.11
C GLY A 170 -2.54 5.89 5.88
N TYR A 171 -3.04 4.97 5.02
CA TYR A 171 -3.73 5.33 3.79
C TYR A 171 -5.12 5.94 4.02
N PHE A 172 -5.93 5.39 4.92
CA PHE A 172 -7.31 5.85 5.18
C PHE A 172 -7.41 6.97 6.22
N ALA A 173 -6.31 7.30 6.90
CA ALA A 173 -6.35 8.30 7.95
C ALA A 173 -6.53 9.73 7.41
N GLU A 174 -7.33 10.51 8.10
CA GLU A 174 -7.56 11.94 7.85
C GLU A 174 -6.68 12.84 8.73
N SER A 175 -6.01 12.23 9.71
CA SER A 175 -5.05 12.92 10.59
C SER A 175 -3.95 11.95 11.05
N LEU A 176 -2.82 12.52 11.48
CA LEU A 176 -1.71 11.71 12.02
C LEU A 176 -2.13 10.91 13.26
N GLU A 177 -2.96 11.50 14.11
CA GLU A 177 -3.47 10.80 15.29
C GLU A 177 -4.40 9.65 14.91
N GLU A 178 -5.23 9.82 13.89
CA GLU A 178 -6.07 8.74 13.37
C GLU A 178 -5.21 7.62 12.77
N ALA A 179 -4.14 7.95 12.02
CA ALA A 179 -3.22 6.95 11.48
C ALA A 179 -2.61 6.08 12.60
N ARG A 180 -2.15 6.71 13.67
CA ARG A 180 -1.62 6.05 14.87
C ARG A 180 -2.70 5.20 15.55
N GLN A 181 -3.92 5.71 15.70
CA GLN A 181 -5.02 4.99 16.36
C GLN A 181 -5.46 3.75 15.56
N LEU A 182 -5.60 3.87 14.24
CA LEU A 182 -5.93 2.75 13.36
C LEU A 182 -4.83 1.69 13.40
N ALA A 183 -3.56 2.11 13.37
CA ALA A 183 -2.41 1.21 13.46
C ALA A 183 -2.36 0.46 14.79
N ARG A 184 -2.53 1.18 15.89
CA ARG A 184 -2.61 0.60 17.24
C ARG A 184 -3.71 -0.45 17.34
N THR A 185 -4.90 -0.13 16.83
CA THR A 185 -6.04 -1.04 16.85
C THR A 185 -5.76 -2.29 16.01
N SER A 186 -5.16 -2.13 14.82
CA SER A 186 -4.77 -3.25 13.94
C SER A 186 -3.70 -4.15 14.57
N ALA A 187 -2.69 -3.57 15.21
CA ALA A 187 -1.66 -4.32 15.90
C ALA A 187 -2.22 -5.08 17.11
N ALA A 188 -3.02 -4.41 17.94
CA ALA A 188 -3.44 -4.90 19.25
C ALA A 188 -4.31 -6.15 19.22
N VAL A 189 -4.87 -6.55 18.06
CA VAL A 189 -5.66 -7.80 17.96
C VAL A 189 -4.80 -9.07 18.07
N THR A 190 -3.48 -8.95 17.88
CA THR A 190 -2.49 -10.04 17.97
C THR A 190 -1.20 -9.59 18.64
N HIS A 191 -0.62 -8.47 18.18
CA HIS A 191 0.68 -7.92 18.56
C HIS A 191 0.52 -6.77 19.56
N ASN A 192 -0.08 -7.07 20.71
CA ASN A 192 -0.35 -6.08 21.75
C ASN A 192 0.85 -5.79 22.70
N HIS A 193 2.04 -6.29 22.36
CA HIS A 193 3.28 -5.86 23.00
C HIS A 193 3.62 -4.42 22.59
N PRO A 194 4.20 -3.58 23.49
CA PRO A 194 4.57 -2.19 23.16
C PRO A 194 5.39 -2.07 21.86
N GLU A 195 6.36 -2.93 21.62
CA GLU A 195 7.19 -2.91 20.41
C GLU A 195 6.39 -3.30 19.15
N GLY A 196 5.42 -4.22 19.24
CA GLY A 196 4.54 -4.56 18.12
C GLY A 196 3.62 -3.39 17.73
N ILE A 197 3.05 -2.71 18.72
CA ILE A 197 2.24 -1.49 18.53
C ILE A 197 3.09 -0.37 17.94
N LYS A 198 4.27 -0.12 18.52
CA LYS A 198 5.23 0.88 18.08
C LYS A 198 5.65 0.67 16.61
N GLY A 199 5.90 -0.58 16.21
CA GLY A 199 6.21 -0.93 14.81
C GLY A 199 5.09 -0.51 13.85
N ALA A 200 3.85 -0.89 14.15
CA ALA A 200 2.70 -0.53 13.34
C ALA A 200 2.46 0.99 13.29
N GLU A 201 2.51 1.67 14.44
CA GLU A 201 2.31 3.13 14.52
C GLU A 201 3.38 3.89 13.72
N SER A 202 4.64 3.48 13.79
CA SER A 202 5.72 4.14 13.06
C SER A 202 5.55 4.02 11.54
N VAL A 203 5.18 2.83 11.04
CA VAL A 203 4.94 2.62 9.61
C VAL A 203 3.74 3.43 9.12
N ALA A 204 2.61 3.40 9.83
CA ALA A 204 1.43 4.20 9.49
C ALA A 204 1.72 5.71 9.53
N THR A 205 2.53 6.18 10.49
CA THR A 205 3.01 7.57 10.57
C THR A 205 3.81 7.95 9.31
N GLY A 206 4.76 7.10 8.90
CA GLY A 206 5.55 7.33 7.68
C GLY A 206 4.69 7.40 6.42
N ILE A 207 3.72 6.50 6.29
CA ILE A 207 2.78 6.48 5.15
C ILE A 207 1.90 7.74 5.13
N TYR A 208 1.30 8.12 6.28
CA TYR A 208 0.46 9.30 6.37
C TYR A 208 1.22 10.58 5.99
N LEU A 209 2.43 10.76 6.53
CA LEU A 209 3.25 11.92 6.21
C LEU A 209 3.68 11.96 4.74
N ALA A 210 4.01 10.80 4.17
CA ALA A 210 4.34 10.69 2.75
C ALA A 210 3.15 11.08 1.86
N LEU A 211 1.94 10.58 2.14
CA LEU A 211 0.70 10.97 1.45
C LEU A 211 0.33 12.43 1.64
N SER A 212 0.71 13.02 2.77
CA SER A 212 0.53 14.46 3.04
C SER A 212 1.52 15.35 2.28
N GLY A 213 2.46 14.77 1.52
CA GLY A 213 3.46 15.49 0.72
C GLY A 213 4.66 15.98 1.53
N GLU A 214 4.87 15.44 2.73
CA GLU A 214 6.02 15.83 3.56
C GLU A 214 7.34 15.31 2.98
N SER A 215 8.42 16.06 3.22
CA SER A 215 9.75 15.67 2.76
C SER A 215 10.30 14.49 3.57
N LYS A 216 11.26 13.73 2.99
CA LYS A 216 11.96 12.66 3.70
C LYS A 216 12.60 13.11 5.01
N ALA A 217 13.07 14.36 5.09
CA ALA A 217 13.64 14.90 6.31
C ALA A 217 12.58 15.04 7.42
N VAL A 218 11.39 15.54 7.10
CA VAL A 218 10.27 15.65 8.05
C VAL A 218 9.78 14.26 8.47
N ILE A 219 9.68 13.33 7.52
CA ILE A 219 9.31 11.93 7.81
C ILE A 219 10.34 11.29 8.73
N ALA A 220 11.64 11.45 8.43
CA ALA A 220 12.71 10.91 9.26
C ALA A 220 12.67 11.46 10.68
N ASP A 221 12.50 12.78 10.85
CA ASP A 221 12.43 13.41 12.17
C ASP A 221 11.24 12.88 12.99
N ALA A 222 10.07 12.70 12.38
CA ALA A 222 8.91 12.12 13.03
C ALA A 222 9.13 10.63 13.42
N LEU A 223 9.84 9.86 12.58
CA LEU A 223 10.09 8.45 12.83
C LEU A 223 11.23 8.20 13.82
N LYS A 224 12.13 9.19 14.05
CA LYS A 224 13.12 9.18 15.14
C LYS A 224 12.49 9.19 16.54
N GLU A 225 11.23 9.60 16.66
CA GLU A 225 10.49 9.46 17.93
C GLU A 225 10.27 7.97 18.31
N TYR A 226 10.27 7.08 17.32
CA TYR A 226 10.06 5.64 17.51
C TYR A 226 11.36 4.84 17.52
N TRP A 227 12.31 5.16 16.61
CA TRP A 227 13.47 4.34 16.32
C TRP A 227 14.74 5.17 16.23
N ASP A 228 15.85 4.56 16.64
CA ASP A 228 17.16 5.06 16.24
C ASP A 228 17.35 4.78 14.73
N LEU A 229 17.49 5.83 13.94
CA LEU A 229 17.67 5.79 12.49
C LEU A 229 19.05 6.35 12.08
N ASP A 230 19.97 6.52 13.03
CA ASP A 230 21.27 7.15 12.80
C ASP A 230 22.32 6.13 12.35
N PHE A 231 21.98 5.39 11.28
CA PHE A 231 22.87 4.44 10.59
C PHE A 231 22.57 4.45 9.09
N SER A 232 23.54 3.97 8.29
CA SER A 232 23.33 3.77 6.84
C SER A 232 23.19 2.28 6.50
N LEU A 233 22.51 2.01 5.37
CA LEU A 233 22.42 0.63 4.86
C LEU A 233 23.77 0.03 4.55
N ASN A 234 24.74 0.85 4.12
CA ASN A 234 26.09 0.36 3.80
C ASN A 234 26.85 -0.12 5.05
N GLU A 235 26.62 0.51 6.21
CA GLU A 235 27.23 0.11 7.47
C GLU A 235 26.69 -1.21 7.99
N VAL A 236 25.40 -1.48 7.82
CA VAL A 236 24.73 -2.64 8.42
C VAL A 236 24.56 -3.83 7.46
N ARG A 237 24.65 -3.61 6.14
CA ARG A 237 24.29 -4.61 5.12
C ARG A 237 25.04 -5.92 5.27
N SER A 238 26.34 -5.88 5.56
CA SER A 238 27.16 -7.11 5.68
C SER A 238 26.75 -7.98 6.85
N ASP A 239 26.34 -7.36 7.95
CA ASP A 239 26.16 -7.99 9.26
C ASP A 239 24.70 -8.18 9.63
N TYR A 240 23.75 -7.57 8.86
CA TYR A 240 22.34 -7.74 9.10
C TYR A 240 21.91 -9.18 8.83
N GLU A 241 21.26 -9.79 9.80
CA GLU A 241 20.78 -11.17 9.75
C GLU A 241 19.25 -11.22 9.82
N PHE A 242 18.67 -12.42 9.74
CA PHE A 242 17.25 -12.64 9.83
C PHE A 242 16.72 -12.23 11.22
N ASP A 243 15.77 -11.28 11.24
CA ASP A 243 15.11 -10.81 12.46
C ASP A 243 13.62 -10.54 12.15
N GLU A 244 12.72 -11.30 12.79
CA GLU A 244 11.27 -11.18 12.65
C GLU A 244 10.63 -10.26 13.69
N THR A 245 11.43 -9.48 14.43
CA THR A 245 10.92 -8.53 15.43
C THR A 245 10.71 -7.14 14.82
N CYS A 246 9.77 -6.37 15.37
CA CYS A 246 9.57 -4.98 14.94
C CYS A 246 10.85 -4.15 15.11
N GLN A 247 11.56 -4.30 16.22
CA GLN A 247 12.79 -3.54 16.50
C GLN A 247 13.96 -3.93 15.60
N GLY A 248 14.01 -5.15 15.11
CA GLY A 248 15.04 -5.61 14.16
C GLY A 248 14.69 -5.27 12.71
N THR A 249 13.41 -5.23 12.34
CA THR A 249 12.96 -5.06 10.95
C THR A 249 12.63 -3.61 10.61
N VAL A 250 11.79 -2.96 11.44
CA VAL A 250 11.14 -1.68 11.06
C VAL A 250 12.14 -0.52 10.85
N PRO A 251 13.14 -0.27 11.74
CA PRO A 251 14.09 0.81 11.50
C PRO A 251 14.89 0.61 10.21
N HIS A 252 15.27 -0.63 9.88
CA HIS A 252 15.99 -0.96 8.66
C HIS A 252 15.15 -0.75 7.40
N ALA A 253 13.86 -1.10 7.45
CA ALA A 253 12.92 -0.83 6.37
C ALA A 253 12.70 0.69 6.15
N ILE A 254 12.62 1.46 7.24
CA ILE A 254 12.52 2.92 7.17
C ILE A 254 13.78 3.53 6.53
N VAL A 255 14.98 3.12 6.95
CA VAL A 255 16.23 3.63 6.38
C VAL A 255 16.35 3.22 4.91
N ALA A 256 15.88 2.01 4.51
CA ALA A 256 15.84 1.60 3.12
C ALA A 256 14.98 2.54 2.25
N PHE A 257 13.86 3.05 2.77
CA PHE A 257 13.08 4.09 2.12
C PHE A 257 13.83 5.44 2.13
N LEU A 258 14.38 5.87 3.26
CA LEU A 258 15.01 7.17 3.39
C LEU A 258 16.23 7.34 2.45
N GLU A 259 17.02 6.29 2.25
CA GLU A 259 18.19 6.30 1.35
C GLU A 259 17.83 6.07 -0.13
N SER A 260 16.59 5.77 -0.47
CA SER A 260 16.19 5.46 -1.86
C SER A 260 16.04 6.71 -2.73
N GLU A 261 16.21 6.55 -4.03
CA GLU A 261 16.02 7.60 -5.05
C GLU A 261 14.64 7.52 -5.73
N ASN A 262 14.03 6.35 -5.75
CA ASN A 262 12.72 6.08 -6.33
C ASN A 262 12.10 4.81 -5.71
N PHE A 263 10.88 4.46 -6.12
CA PHE A 263 10.16 3.30 -5.58
C PHE A 263 10.93 1.98 -5.78
N GLU A 264 11.41 1.68 -6.99
CA GLU A 264 12.16 0.45 -7.25
C GLU A 264 13.45 0.39 -6.43
N ASP A 265 14.15 1.51 -6.32
CA ASP A 265 15.38 1.60 -5.53
C ASP A 265 15.13 1.31 -4.05
N SER A 266 13.99 1.73 -3.51
CA SER A 266 13.60 1.45 -2.13
C SER A 266 13.45 -0.06 -1.85
N ILE A 267 12.77 -0.77 -2.74
CA ILE A 267 12.62 -2.23 -2.66
C ILE A 267 13.98 -2.93 -2.79
N ARG A 268 14.83 -2.47 -3.72
CA ARG A 268 16.20 -2.99 -3.88
C ARG A 268 17.06 -2.75 -2.65
N ASN A 269 16.91 -1.60 -2.00
CA ASN A 269 17.57 -1.30 -0.72
C ASN A 269 17.18 -2.31 0.35
N ALA A 270 15.89 -2.51 0.58
CA ALA A 270 15.37 -3.43 1.59
C ALA A 270 15.87 -4.87 1.35
N ILE A 271 15.66 -5.41 0.16
CA ILE A 271 16.06 -6.78 -0.19
C ILE A 271 17.59 -6.97 -0.09
N SER A 272 18.38 -5.94 -0.42
CA SER A 272 19.84 -6.01 -0.34
C SER A 272 20.39 -6.13 1.08
N LEU A 273 19.58 -5.94 2.11
CA LEU A 273 19.93 -6.21 3.50
C LEU A 273 19.93 -7.72 3.80
N GLY A 274 19.16 -8.50 3.04
CA GLY A 274 18.88 -9.88 3.39
C GLY A 274 17.92 -9.97 4.58
N GLY A 275 18.04 -11.03 5.39
CA GLY A 275 17.13 -11.27 6.51
C GLY A 275 15.73 -11.63 6.05
N ASP A 276 14.72 -11.13 6.72
CA ASP A 276 13.29 -11.24 6.42
C ASP A 276 12.94 -10.29 5.27
N SER A 277 13.33 -10.69 4.04
CA SER A 277 13.44 -9.80 2.89
C SER A 277 12.11 -9.35 2.31
N ASP A 278 11.08 -10.18 2.38
CA ASP A 278 9.72 -9.86 1.93
C ASP A 278 9.07 -8.86 2.88
N THR A 279 9.13 -9.10 4.20
CA THR A 279 8.62 -8.18 5.21
C THR A 279 9.38 -6.83 5.22
N LEU A 280 10.73 -6.86 5.14
CA LEU A 280 11.51 -5.62 4.98
C LEU A 280 11.04 -4.82 3.76
N ALA A 281 10.88 -5.50 2.63
CA ALA A 281 10.49 -4.86 1.38
C ALA A 281 9.00 -4.45 1.39
N ALA A 282 8.10 -5.20 2.05
CA ALA A 282 6.69 -4.83 2.20
C ALA A 282 6.54 -3.54 3.03
N ILE A 283 7.21 -3.43 4.17
CA ILE A 283 7.21 -2.23 5.01
C ILE A 283 7.82 -1.04 4.24
N THR A 284 9.00 -1.23 3.66
CA THR A 284 9.67 -0.19 2.85
C THR A 284 8.79 0.27 1.70
N GLY A 285 8.23 -0.68 0.95
CA GLY A 285 7.39 -0.44 -0.21
C GLY A 285 6.10 0.30 0.12
N SER A 286 5.51 0.04 1.30
CA SER A 286 4.30 0.74 1.74
C SER A 286 4.54 2.25 1.92
N ILE A 287 5.66 2.64 2.52
CA ILE A 287 6.05 4.04 2.70
C ILE A 287 6.50 4.65 1.37
N ALA A 288 7.32 3.92 0.60
CA ALA A 288 7.83 4.38 -0.68
C ALA A 288 6.72 4.55 -1.73
N GLY A 289 5.73 3.65 -1.75
CA GLY A 289 4.55 3.77 -2.61
C GLY A 289 3.73 5.02 -2.30
N ALA A 290 3.58 5.36 -1.01
CA ALA A 290 2.96 6.60 -0.57
C ALA A 290 3.73 7.84 -1.03
N TYR A 291 5.06 7.77 -1.00
CA TYR A 291 5.94 8.92 -1.26
C TYR A 291 6.19 9.17 -2.74
N TYR A 292 6.51 8.12 -3.51
CA TYR A 292 6.89 8.23 -4.92
C TYR A 292 5.74 7.96 -5.89
N GLY A 293 4.66 7.33 -5.42
CA GLY A 293 3.72 6.66 -6.30
C GLY A 293 4.32 5.40 -6.91
N ILE A 294 3.53 4.72 -7.73
CA ILE A 294 3.89 3.48 -8.42
C ILE A 294 3.45 3.59 -9.87
N THR A 295 4.30 3.21 -10.81
CA THR A 295 3.96 3.27 -12.24
C THR A 295 2.88 2.25 -12.61
N ASN A 296 2.10 2.55 -13.66
CA ASN A 296 1.07 1.63 -14.13
C ASN A 296 1.64 0.25 -14.49
N ASP A 297 2.82 0.21 -15.14
CA ASP A 297 3.48 -1.05 -15.49
C ASP A 297 3.78 -1.90 -14.23
N MET A 298 4.22 -1.29 -13.14
CA MET A 298 4.45 -1.99 -11.87
C MET A 298 3.15 -2.46 -11.22
N LEU A 299 2.09 -1.67 -11.29
CA LEU A 299 0.76 -2.05 -10.80
C LEU A 299 0.21 -3.24 -11.58
N GLU A 300 0.32 -3.24 -12.91
CA GLU A 300 -0.09 -4.34 -13.78
C GLU A 300 0.71 -5.62 -13.49
N GLN A 301 2.03 -5.49 -13.34
CA GLN A 301 2.89 -6.62 -12.99
C GLN A 301 2.51 -7.20 -11.62
N ALA A 302 2.36 -6.39 -10.58
CA ALA A 302 1.94 -6.84 -9.26
C ALA A 302 0.57 -7.53 -9.31
N SER A 303 -0.38 -6.92 -10.03
CA SER A 303 -1.72 -7.48 -10.20
C SER A 303 -1.72 -8.87 -10.83
N SER A 304 -0.74 -9.18 -11.70
CA SER A 304 -0.62 -10.49 -12.33
C SER A 304 -0.22 -11.63 -11.38
N TYR A 305 0.30 -11.32 -10.21
CA TYR A 305 0.63 -12.30 -9.16
C TYR A 305 -0.54 -12.57 -8.21
N LEU A 306 -1.54 -11.66 -8.18
CA LEU A 306 -2.72 -11.81 -7.32
C LEU A 306 -3.80 -12.63 -8.02
N ASP A 307 -4.57 -13.38 -7.25
CA ASP A 307 -5.81 -13.94 -7.77
C ASP A 307 -6.91 -12.86 -7.87
N GLU A 308 -7.95 -13.17 -8.63
CA GLU A 308 -9.08 -12.26 -8.86
C GLU A 308 -9.75 -11.82 -7.55
N TYR A 309 -9.78 -12.67 -6.53
CA TYR A 309 -10.43 -12.35 -5.27
C TYR A 309 -9.67 -11.26 -4.49
N LEU A 310 -8.34 -11.39 -4.39
CA LEU A 310 -7.49 -10.40 -3.72
C LEU A 310 -7.47 -9.09 -4.50
N LEU A 311 -7.33 -9.18 -5.82
CA LEU A 311 -7.29 -8.00 -6.69
C LEU A 311 -8.58 -7.18 -6.59
N ASN A 312 -9.75 -7.81 -6.67
CA ASN A 312 -11.05 -7.12 -6.59
C ASN A 312 -11.32 -6.43 -5.22
N LYS A 313 -10.42 -6.56 -4.25
CA LYS A 313 -10.54 -5.87 -2.96
C LYS A 313 -9.84 -4.53 -2.91
N ILE A 314 -8.87 -4.34 -3.78
CA ILE A 314 -7.99 -3.16 -3.77
C ILE A 314 -8.07 -2.30 -5.05
N VAL A 315 -8.87 -2.77 -6.03
CA VAL A 315 -9.11 -2.07 -7.32
C VAL A 315 -10.53 -1.54 -7.40
#